data_5a24ad5322f03975c72568fd0d53b4c0
#
_entry.id   5a24ad5322f03975c72568fd0d53b4c0
#
_cell.length_a   1.000
_cell.length_b   1.000
_cell.length_c   1.000
_cell.angle_alpha   90.00
_cell.angle_beta   90.00
_cell.angle_gamma   90.00
#
_symmetry.space_group_name_H-M   'P 1'
#
loop_
_entity.id
_entity.type
_entity.pdbx_description
1 polymer ?
#
loop_
_entity_poly.entity_id
_entity_poly.type
_entity_poly.pdbx_seq_one_letter_code
_entity_poly.pdbx_strand_id
1 'polypeptide(L)'
;MRRLLGGIIALVLFAALLVAVVSRIQLAPGNGGLPLSDAAVIREQAAEKHLDPALIAGVIYAETKFDPRTSSAGALGLMQILPATADFIANRSGGVRFTTSDLATPRINVAYGSWYLRYLLAHYEGNEMLAVAAYNGGLANVDEWVAKARSEGGTLRIAEIPFPETQAYVRRVMRAQAEYRAMYPHQLGLT
;
A
#
# COMPACT_ATOMS: atom_id res chain seq x y z
N MET A 1 13.02 -22.49 57.10
CA MET A 1 12.00 -21.57 56.52
C MET A 1 12.61 -20.38 55.76
N ARG A 2 13.65 -19.67 56.23
CA ARG A 2 14.23 -18.50 55.54
C ARG A 2 14.81 -18.78 54.14
N ARG A 3 15.37 -19.96 53.87
CA ARG A 3 15.96 -20.33 52.56
C ARG A 3 14.92 -20.66 51.50
N LEU A 4 13.74 -21.17 51.86
CA LEU A 4 12.64 -21.45 50.96
C LEU A 4 11.94 -20.16 50.51
N LEU A 5 11.83 -19.15 51.40
CA LEU A 5 11.22 -17.86 51.07
C LEU A 5 12.07 -17.08 50.05
N GLY A 6 13.42 -17.13 50.18
CA GLY A 6 14.33 -16.49 49.23
C GLY A 6 14.26 -17.08 47.83
N GLY A 7 14.08 -18.41 47.73
CA GLY A 7 13.93 -19.06 46.41
C GLY A 7 12.63 -18.69 45.69
N ILE A 8 11.53 -18.57 46.43
CA ILE A 8 10.22 -18.18 45.86
C ILE A 8 10.25 -16.74 45.39
N ILE A 9 10.85 -15.82 46.15
CA ILE A 9 10.98 -14.40 45.75
C ILE A 9 11.85 -14.27 44.49
N ALA A 10 12.95 -14.99 44.38
CA ALA A 10 13.82 -15.00 43.21
C ALA A 10 13.10 -15.53 41.96
N LEU A 11 12.26 -16.56 42.10
CA LEU A 11 11.48 -17.13 41.01
C LEU A 11 10.39 -16.17 40.50
N VAL A 12 9.72 -15.47 41.41
CA VAL A 12 8.69 -14.46 41.08
C VAL A 12 9.32 -13.26 40.39
N LEU A 13 10.48 -12.80 40.87
CA LEU A 13 11.19 -11.69 40.23
C LEU A 13 11.71 -12.07 38.83
N PHE A 14 12.19 -13.31 38.66
CA PHE A 14 12.63 -13.81 37.36
C PHE A 14 11.45 -13.96 36.40
N ALA A 15 10.29 -14.46 36.86
CA ALA A 15 9.09 -14.54 36.04
C ALA A 15 8.57 -13.15 35.65
N ALA A 16 8.57 -12.18 36.58
CA ALA A 16 8.18 -10.79 36.27
C ALA A 16 9.14 -10.12 35.29
N LEU A 17 10.44 -10.37 35.38
CA LEU A 17 11.45 -9.89 34.45
C LEU A 17 11.25 -10.53 33.05
N LEU A 18 10.96 -11.84 33.01
CA LEU A 18 10.71 -12.55 31.76
C LEU A 18 9.45 -12.01 31.06
N VAL A 19 8.37 -11.76 31.80
CA VAL A 19 7.15 -11.14 31.27
C VAL A 19 7.43 -9.73 30.77
N ALA A 20 8.20 -8.93 31.48
CA ALA A 20 8.57 -7.58 31.07
C ALA A 20 9.46 -7.59 29.80
N VAL A 21 10.40 -8.54 29.70
CA VAL A 21 11.26 -8.73 28.53
C VAL A 21 10.44 -9.21 27.33
N VAL A 22 9.55 -10.19 27.52
CA VAL A 22 8.67 -10.69 26.44
C VAL A 22 7.72 -9.59 25.98
N SER A 23 7.15 -8.79 26.90
CA SER A 23 6.30 -7.65 26.54
C SER A 23 7.07 -6.56 25.78
N ARG A 24 8.35 -6.34 26.12
CA ARG A 24 9.20 -5.41 25.37
C ARG A 24 9.62 -5.94 24.00
N ILE A 25 9.80 -7.24 23.85
CA ILE A 25 10.10 -7.90 22.56
C ILE A 25 8.87 -7.85 21.65
N GLN A 26 7.67 -7.98 22.20
CA GLN A 26 6.41 -7.84 21.42
C GLN A 26 6.06 -6.39 21.07
N LEU A 27 6.60 -5.40 21.79
CA LEU A 27 6.40 -3.97 21.56
C LEU A 27 7.53 -3.32 20.74
N ALA A 28 8.59 -4.08 20.42
CA ALA A 28 9.62 -3.58 19.51
C ALA A 28 9.08 -3.62 18.07
N PRO A 29 8.98 -2.48 17.34
CA PRO A 29 8.62 -2.48 15.94
C PRO A 29 9.80 -3.05 15.13
N GLY A 30 9.84 -4.37 15.00
CA GLY A 30 10.99 -5.02 14.38
C GLY A 30 10.79 -6.46 13.90
N ASN A 31 9.76 -7.17 14.38
CA ASN A 31 9.55 -8.56 13.97
C ASN A 31 8.09 -8.81 13.56
N GLY A 32 7.78 -8.56 12.29
CA GLY A 32 6.52 -8.98 11.65
C GLY A 32 5.62 -7.88 11.11
N GLY A 33 5.96 -6.60 11.23
CA GLY A 33 5.19 -5.51 10.66
C GLY A 33 5.46 -5.31 9.18
N LEU A 34 4.49 -4.73 8.45
CA LEU A 34 4.70 -4.30 7.08
C LEU A 34 5.77 -3.20 7.03
N PRO A 35 6.68 -3.22 6.03
CA PRO A 35 7.68 -2.17 5.89
C PRO A 35 7.00 -0.83 5.60
N LEU A 36 7.54 0.26 6.16
CA LEU A 36 7.10 1.62 5.86
C LEU A 36 8.32 2.54 5.76
N SER A 37 8.62 2.99 4.58
CA SER A 37 9.54 4.10 4.30
C SER A 37 8.78 5.26 3.65
N ASP A 38 9.44 6.39 3.48
CA ASP A 38 8.88 7.55 2.75
C ASP A 38 7.51 8.04 3.25
N ALA A 39 7.17 7.78 4.53
CA ALA A 39 5.88 8.13 5.12
C ALA A 39 5.54 9.63 4.98
N ALA A 40 6.54 10.51 5.02
CA ALA A 40 6.34 11.94 4.80
C ALA A 40 5.86 12.25 3.39
N VAL A 41 6.45 11.59 2.37
CA VAL A 41 6.04 11.72 0.96
C VAL A 41 4.64 11.17 0.76
N ILE A 42 4.33 10.03 1.37
CA ILE A 42 2.99 9.42 1.31
C ILE A 42 1.94 10.37 1.88
N ARG A 43 2.17 10.96 3.06
CA ARG A 43 1.26 11.96 3.67
C ARG A 43 1.08 13.19 2.78
N GLU A 44 2.18 13.73 2.24
CA GLU A 44 2.13 14.88 1.35
C GLU A 44 1.26 14.59 0.13
N GLN A 45 1.50 13.47 -0.54
CA GLN A 45 0.74 13.10 -1.73
C GLN A 45 -0.71 12.72 -1.44
N ALA A 46 -0.97 12.11 -0.28
CA ALA A 46 -2.32 11.83 0.19
C ALA A 46 -3.12 13.13 0.43
N ALA A 47 -2.53 14.10 1.11
CA ALA A 47 -3.16 15.39 1.37
C ALA A 47 -3.41 16.18 0.07
N GLU A 48 -2.40 16.28 -0.81
CA GLU A 48 -2.49 17.01 -2.08
C GLU A 48 -3.57 16.44 -3.01
N LYS A 49 -3.73 15.13 -3.03
CA LYS A 49 -4.61 14.43 -3.98
C LYS A 49 -5.90 13.91 -3.34
N HIS A 50 -6.14 14.22 -2.06
CA HIS A 50 -7.30 13.75 -1.30
C HIS A 50 -7.44 12.22 -1.35
N LEU A 51 -6.34 11.52 -1.05
CA LEU A 51 -6.27 10.06 -0.99
C LEU A 51 -6.09 9.59 0.46
N ASP A 52 -6.51 8.36 0.72
CA ASP A 52 -6.12 7.66 1.93
C ASP A 52 -4.62 7.31 1.88
N PRO A 53 -3.79 7.80 2.82
CA PRO A 53 -2.37 7.46 2.85
C PRO A 53 -2.12 5.96 3.06
N ALA A 54 -3.03 5.25 3.74
CA ALA A 54 -2.94 3.81 3.90
C ALA A 54 -3.18 3.07 2.56
N LEU A 55 -4.02 3.61 1.68
CA LEU A 55 -4.20 3.06 0.33
C LEU A 55 -2.93 3.23 -0.52
N ILE A 56 -2.29 4.40 -0.47
CA ILE A 56 -1.00 4.62 -1.16
C ILE A 56 0.05 3.62 -0.64
N ALA A 57 0.18 3.48 0.68
CA ALA A 57 1.10 2.52 1.29
C ALA A 57 0.78 1.07 0.89
N GLY A 58 -0.50 0.71 0.81
CA GLY A 58 -0.98 -0.60 0.35
C GLY A 58 -0.59 -0.90 -1.09
N VAL A 59 -0.71 0.08 -1.98
CA VAL A 59 -0.25 -0.03 -3.39
C VAL A 59 1.26 -0.20 -3.45
N ILE A 60 2.05 0.64 -2.77
CA ILE A 60 3.52 0.51 -2.72
C ILE A 60 3.93 -0.88 -2.20
N TYR A 61 3.28 -1.37 -1.15
CA TYR A 61 3.54 -2.69 -0.63
C TYR A 61 3.24 -3.80 -1.64
N ALA A 62 2.13 -3.70 -2.34
CA ALA A 62 1.73 -4.69 -3.34
C ALA A 62 2.69 -4.72 -4.54
N GLU A 63 3.23 -3.56 -4.93
CA GLU A 63 4.15 -3.41 -6.06
C GLU A 63 5.59 -3.85 -5.70
N THR A 64 6.12 -3.34 -4.61
CA THR A 64 7.55 -3.46 -4.32
C THR A 64 7.89 -3.85 -2.90
N LYS A 65 6.94 -3.87 -1.98
CA LYS A 65 7.19 -3.99 -0.54
C LYS A 65 8.15 -2.91 -0.02
N PHE A 66 8.07 -1.70 -0.57
CA PHE A 66 8.97 -0.58 -0.28
C PHE A 66 10.44 -0.80 -0.71
N ASP A 67 10.71 -1.76 -1.57
CA ASP A 67 12.03 -2.00 -2.18
C ASP A 67 11.98 -1.60 -3.66
N PRO A 68 12.36 -0.34 -4.00
CA PRO A 68 12.20 0.20 -5.36
C PRO A 68 13.10 -0.53 -6.35
N ARG A 69 12.53 -0.93 -7.47
CA ARG A 69 13.22 -1.68 -8.52
C ARG A 69 12.67 -1.39 -9.91
N THR A 70 13.39 -1.81 -10.92
CA THR A 70 12.88 -1.90 -12.29
C THR A 70 12.36 -3.30 -12.54
N SER A 71 11.12 -3.44 -13.00
CA SER A 71 10.55 -4.73 -13.38
C SER A 71 11.05 -5.18 -14.77
N SER A 72 10.83 -6.45 -15.09
CA SER A 72 11.10 -6.98 -16.44
C SER A 72 10.28 -6.30 -17.55
N ALA A 73 9.12 -5.73 -17.19
CA ALA A 73 8.28 -4.94 -18.09
C ALA A 73 8.70 -3.45 -18.17
N GLY A 74 9.78 -3.06 -17.47
CA GLY A 74 10.28 -1.68 -17.47
C GLY A 74 9.52 -0.74 -16.53
N ALA A 75 8.67 -1.24 -15.64
CA ALA A 75 8.04 -0.42 -14.61
C ALA A 75 9.07 -0.02 -13.55
N LEU A 76 8.96 1.21 -13.04
CA LEU A 76 9.99 1.86 -12.22
C LEU A 76 9.48 2.26 -10.84
N GLY A 77 10.37 2.15 -9.86
CA GLY A 77 10.25 2.75 -8.53
C GLY A 77 9.25 2.05 -7.61
N LEU A 78 8.88 2.72 -6.52
CA LEU A 78 8.05 2.19 -5.43
C LEU A 78 6.67 1.73 -5.89
N MET A 79 6.04 2.50 -6.77
CA MET A 79 4.68 2.27 -7.29
C MET A 79 4.66 1.66 -8.69
N GLN A 80 5.81 1.19 -9.20
CA GLN A 80 5.96 0.48 -10.47
C GLN A 80 5.27 1.18 -11.66
N ILE A 81 5.63 2.44 -11.89
CA ILE A 81 5.07 3.22 -13.00
C ILE A 81 5.75 2.85 -14.30
N LEU A 82 4.96 2.43 -15.28
CA LEU A 82 5.43 2.22 -16.65
C LEU A 82 5.71 3.58 -17.35
N PRO A 83 6.72 3.67 -18.23
CA PRO A 83 7.00 4.89 -18.99
C PRO A 83 5.76 5.44 -19.73
N ALA A 84 5.00 4.58 -20.38
CA ALA A 84 3.78 4.99 -21.07
C ALA A 84 2.70 5.56 -20.12
N THR A 85 2.60 5.01 -18.90
CA THR A 85 1.71 5.55 -17.86
C THR A 85 2.21 6.92 -17.38
N ALA A 86 3.51 7.09 -17.24
CA ALA A 86 4.09 8.37 -16.86
C ALA A 86 3.87 9.43 -17.93
N ASP A 87 4.03 9.11 -19.21
CA ASP A 87 3.70 9.99 -20.33
C ASP A 87 2.22 10.40 -20.33
N PHE A 88 1.33 9.44 -20.12
CA PHE A 88 -0.11 9.70 -19.97
C PHE A 88 -0.39 10.68 -18.80
N ILE A 89 0.25 10.47 -17.64
CA ILE A 89 0.10 11.35 -16.47
C ILE A 89 0.62 12.75 -16.79
N ALA A 90 1.83 12.87 -17.34
CA ALA A 90 2.44 14.16 -17.68
C ALA A 90 1.57 14.98 -18.63
N ASN A 91 1.03 14.34 -19.66
CA ASN A 91 0.17 15.00 -20.62
C ASN A 91 -1.17 15.47 -20.04
N ARG A 92 -1.69 14.80 -19.02
CA ARG A 92 -3.00 15.15 -18.40
C ARG A 92 -2.89 16.03 -17.18
N SER A 93 -1.79 15.93 -16.42
CA SER A 93 -1.60 16.72 -15.19
C SER A 93 -1.10 18.14 -15.47
N GLY A 94 -0.77 18.48 -16.70
CA GLY A 94 -0.08 19.72 -17.05
C GLY A 94 1.36 19.74 -16.54
N GLY A 95 1.90 18.58 -16.20
CA GLY A 95 3.23 18.41 -15.65
C GLY A 95 4.35 18.84 -16.61
N VAL A 96 5.42 19.33 -16.03
CA VAL A 96 6.65 19.72 -16.72
C VAL A 96 7.39 18.50 -17.26
N ARG A 97 8.29 18.77 -18.18
CA ARG A 97 9.22 17.79 -18.72
C ARG A 97 9.82 16.92 -17.64
N PHE A 98 9.56 15.63 -17.68
CA PHE A 98 10.23 14.63 -16.86
C PHE A 98 11.01 13.69 -17.79
N THR A 99 12.00 13.03 -17.23
CA THR A 99 12.69 11.93 -17.88
C THR A 99 12.28 10.61 -17.22
N THR A 100 12.29 9.52 -17.96
CA THR A 100 11.95 8.20 -17.39
C THR A 100 12.81 7.86 -16.17
N SER A 101 14.07 8.35 -16.12
CA SER A 101 14.97 8.16 -14.99
C SER A 101 14.47 8.84 -13.70
N ASP A 102 13.69 9.91 -13.79
CA ASP A 102 13.15 10.62 -12.63
C ASP A 102 12.20 9.73 -11.82
N LEU A 103 11.57 8.74 -12.48
CA LEU A 103 10.71 7.75 -11.83
C LEU A 103 11.46 6.81 -10.86
N ALA A 104 12.78 6.79 -10.88
CA ALA A 104 13.58 6.10 -9.87
C ALA A 104 13.61 6.85 -8.52
N THR A 105 13.28 8.16 -8.52
CA THR A 105 13.24 9.00 -7.32
C THR A 105 11.93 8.74 -6.56
N PRO A 106 11.98 8.31 -5.28
CA PRO A 106 10.78 7.97 -4.50
C PRO A 106 9.71 9.07 -4.50
N ARG A 107 10.10 10.33 -4.27
CA ARG A 107 9.17 11.47 -4.25
C ARG A 107 8.43 11.64 -5.58
N ILE A 108 9.12 11.55 -6.71
CA ILE A 108 8.52 11.68 -8.04
C ILE A 108 7.64 10.47 -8.34
N ASN A 109 8.13 9.27 -8.04
CA ASN A 109 7.41 8.03 -8.29
C ASN A 109 6.08 7.96 -7.52
N VAL A 110 6.11 8.28 -6.21
CA VAL A 110 4.90 8.32 -5.38
C VAL A 110 3.95 9.42 -5.84
N ALA A 111 4.46 10.59 -6.28
CA ALA A 111 3.62 11.66 -6.82
C ALA A 111 2.88 11.21 -8.09
N TYR A 112 3.57 10.56 -9.03
CA TYR A 112 2.98 10.02 -10.25
C TYR A 112 1.99 8.89 -9.97
N GLY A 113 2.37 7.91 -9.16
CA GLY A 113 1.50 6.79 -8.79
C GLY A 113 0.24 7.24 -8.05
N SER A 114 0.38 8.18 -7.12
CA SER A 114 -0.77 8.76 -6.40
C SER A 114 -1.68 9.57 -7.33
N TRP A 115 -1.13 10.31 -8.28
CA TRP A 115 -1.93 11.00 -9.29
C TRP A 115 -2.74 10.01 -10.13
N TYR A 116 -2.10 8.93 -10.59
CA TYR A 116 -2.80 7.90 -11.37
C TYR A 116 -3.88 7.18 -10.56
N LEU A 117 -3.58 6.86 -9.30
CA LEU A 117 -4.57 6.27 -8.39
C LEU A 117 -5.77 7.20 -8.17
N ARG A 118 -5.54 8.51 -7.99
CA ARG A 118 -6.62 9.50 -7.90
C ARG A 118 -7.44 9.57 -9.19
N TYR A 119 -6.78 9.53 -10.34
CA TYR A 119 -7.45 9.50 -11.63
C TYR A 119 -8.39 8.30 -11.75
N LEU A 120 -7.91 7.11 -11.39
CA LEU A 120 -8.70 5.88 -11.41
C LEU A 120 -9.86 5.91 -10.41
N LEU A 121 -9.63 6.41 -9.19
CA LEU A 121 -10.70 6.60 -8.21
C LEU A 121 -11.78 7.56 -8.70
N ALA A 122 -11.40 8.64 -9.36
CA ALA A 122 -12.37 9.57 -9.95
C ALA A 122 -13.16 8.89 -11.09
N HIS A 123 -12.50 8.09 -11.92
CA HIS A 123 -13.14 7.34 -13.02
C HIS A 123 -14.18 6.34 -12.49
N TYR A 124 -13.91 5.68 -11.38
CA TYR A 124 -14.81 4.71 -10.75
C TYR A 124 -15.63 5.27 -9.58
N GLU A 125 -15.85 6.59 -9.53
CA GLU A 125 -16.73 7.25 -8.55
C GLU A 125 -16.36 6.92 -7.09
N GLY A 126 -15.07 6.76 -6.81
CA GLY A 126 -14.53 6.44 -5.49
C GLY A 126 -14.50 4.94 -5.16
N ASN A 127 -14.85 4.06 -6.07
CA ASN A 127 -14.76 2.61 -5.86
C ASN A 127 -13.30 2.16 -5.85
N GLU A 128 -12.74 1.99 -4.63
CA GLU A 128 -11.34 1.60 -4.42
C GLU A 128 -11.00 0.25 -5.06
N MET A 129 -11.91 -0.72 -4.99
CA MET A 129 -11.69 -2.05 -5.57
C MET A 129 -11.48 -1.97 -7.08
N LEU A 130 -12.32 -1.20 -7.80
CA LEU A 130 -12.21 -1.03 -9.24
C LEU A 130 -10.98 -0.20 -9.61
N ALA A 131 -10.68 0.87 -8.86
CA ALA A 131 -9.48 1.68 -9.08
C ALA A 131 -8.20 0.87 -8.91
N VAL A 132 -8.11 0.05 -7.86
CA VAL A 132 -6.96 -0.85 -7.61
C VAL A 132 -6.88 -1.94 -8.67
N ALA A 133 -8.01 -2.49 -9.12
CA ALA A 133 -8.03 -3.44 -10.23
C ALA A 133 -7.51 -2.82 -11.52
N ALA A 134 -7.91 -1.58 -11.83
CA ALA A 134 -7.46 -0.86 -13.02
C ALA A 134 -6.00 -0.43 -12.94
N TYR A 135 -5.48 -0.16 -11.75
CA TYR A 135 -4.06 0.15 -11.55
C TYR A 135 -3.15 -0.99 -12.04
N ASN A 136 -3.52 -2.23 -11.73
CA ASN A 136 -2.76 -3.43 -12.12
C ASN A 136 -3.21 -4.01 -13.47
N GLY A 137 -4.52 -4.19 -13.65
CA GLY A 137 -5.11 -4.87 -14.81
C GLY A 137 -5.33 -3.98 -16.02
N GLY A 138 -5.16 -2.65 -15.88
CA GLY A 138 -5.41 -1.67 -16.91
C GLY A 138 -6.86 -1.18 -16.97
N LEU A 139 -7.02 0.12 -17.22
CA LEU A 139 -8.32 0.80 -17.23
C LEU A 139 -9.30 0.17 -18.22
N ALA A 140 -8.87 -0.06 -19.46
CA ALA A 140 -9.74 -0.58 -20.53
C ALA A 140 -10.28 -1.98 -20.19
N ASN A 141 -9.46 -2.84 -19.62
CA ASN A 141 -9.89 -4.18 -19.24
C ASN A 141 -10.96 -4.11 -18.13
N VAL A 142 -10.76 -3.27 -17.11
CA VAL A 142 -11.70 -3.15 -15.99
C VAL A 142 -13.01 -2.51 -16.47
N ASP A 143 -12.97 -1.53 -17.38
CA ASP A 143 -14.17 -0.95 -17.98
C ASP A 143 -14.99 -2.02 -18.72
N GLU A 144 -14.34 -2.89 -19.49
CA GLU A 144 -15.00 -4.02 -20.17
C GLU A 144 -15.64 -4.99 -19.15
N TRP A 145 -14.91 -5.35 -18.09
CA TRP A 145 -15.44 -6.27 -17.06
C TRP A 145 -16.63 -5.66 -16.31
N VAL A 146 -16.55 -4.36 -15.98
CA VAL A 146 -17.65 -3.63 -15.35
C VAL A 146 -18.87 -3.56 -16.28
N ALA A 147 -18.68 -3.26 -17.56
CA ALA A 147 -19.74 -3.21 -18.56
C ALA A 147 -20.43 -4.57 -18.70
N LYS A 148 -19.66 -5.66 -18.74
CA LYS A 148 -20.18 -7.03 -18.77
C LYS A 148 -21.02 -7.33 -17.53
N ALA A 149 -20.49 -7.10 -16.32
CA ALA A 149 -21.19 -7.34 -15.08
C ALA A 149 -22.52 -6.56 -15.01
N ARG A 150 -22.52 -5.30 -15.46
CA ARG A 150 -23.75 -4.48 -15.54
C ARG A 150 -24.75 -5.02 -16.53
N SER A 151 -24.33 -5.52 -17.69
CA SER A 151 -25.23 -6.14 -18.68
C SER A 151 -25.89 -7.42 -18.18
N GLU A 152 -25.26 -8.10 -17.21
CA GLU A 152 -25.76 -9.27 -16.52
C GLU A 152 -26.60 -8.92 -15.26
N GLY A 153 -26.86 -7.62 -15.03
CA GLY A 153 -27.68 -7.11 -13.92
C GLY A 153 -26.94 -7.05 -12.58
N GLY A 154 -25.60 -7.14 -12.57
CA GLY A 154 -24.79 -7.18 -11.37
C GLY A 154 -23.71 -6.08 -11.29
N THR A 155 -22.81 -6.26 -10.35
CA THR A 155 -21.62 -5.45 -10.17
C THR A 155 -20.40 -6.37 -10.13
N LEU A 156 -19.27 -5.93 -10.70
CA LEU A 156 -18.04 -6.69 -10.70
C LEU A 156 -17.54 -6.92 -9.26
N ARG A 157 -17.35 -8.18 -8.88
CA ARG A 157 -16.73 -8.59 -7.61
C ARG A 157 -15.30 -9.06 -7.84
N ILE A 158 -14.46 -9.03 -6.82
CA ILE A 158 -13.04 -9.45 -6.93
C ILE A 158 -12.92 -10.87 -7.51
N ALA A 159 -13.81 -11.80 -7.11
CA ALA A 159 -13.77 -13.19 -7.59
C ALA A 159 -14.13 -13.33 -9.08
N GLU A 160 -14.72 -12.30 -9.68
CA GLU A 160 -15.17 -12.28 -11.08
C GLU A 160 -14.18 -11.55 -12.01
N ILE A 161 -13.13 -10.95 -11.45
CA ILE A 161 -12.05 -10.36 -12.26
C ILE A 161 -11.40 -11.48 -13.08
N PRO A 162 -11.37 -11.41 -14.42
CA PRO A 162 -10.89 -12.50 -15.26
C PRO A 162 -9.40 -12.81 -15.11
N PHE A 163 -8.60 -11.83 -14.64
CA PHE A 163 -7.16 -11.98 -14.47
C PHE A 163 -6.82 -12.42 -13.03
N PRO A 164 -6.36 -13.66 -12.81
CA PRO A 164 -6.02 -14.15 -11.46
C PRO A 164 -4.97 -13.30 -10.75
N GLU A 165 -4.02 -12.75 -11.51
CA GLU A 165 -3.00 -11.84 -10.98
C GLU A 165 -3.64 -10.57 -10.41
N THR A 166 -4.56 -9.95 -11.16
CA THR A 166 -5.27 -8.75 -10.72
C THR A 166 -6.20 -9.04 -9.53
N GLN A 167 -6.85 -10.21 -9.50
CA GLN A 167 -7.59 -10.62 -8.30
C GLN A 167 -6.69 -10.67 -7.05
N ALA A 168 -5.53 -11.34 -7.18
CA ALA A 168 -4.57 -11.47 -6.09
C ALA A 168 -4.00 -10.10 -5.68
N TYR A 169 -3.75 -9.23 -6.65
CA TYR A 169 -3.28 -7.86 -6.43
C TYR A 169 -4.29 -7.04 -5.62
N VAL A 170 -5.55 -7.00 -6.05
CA VAL A 170 -6.61 -6.27 -5.33
C VAL A 170 -6.71 -6.75 -3.88
N ARG A 171 -6.78 -8.07 -3.66
CA ARG A 171 -6.81 -8.63 -2.29
C ARG A 171 -5.62 -8.23 -1.46
N ARG A 172 -4.42 -8.20 -2.05
CA ARG A 172 -3.17 -7.82 -1.37
C ARG A 172 -3.19 -6.34 -0.99
N VAL A 173 -3.58 -5.45 -1.90
CA VAL A 173 -3.67 -4.01 -1.63
C VAL A 173 -4.68 -3.72 -0.53
N MET A 174 -5.91 -4.23 -0.63
CA MET A 174 -6.97 -3.98 0.35
C MET A 174 -6.61 -4.49 1.74
N ARG A 175 -5.95 -5.66 1.83
CA ARG A 175 -5.43 -6.18 3.09
C ARG A 175 -4.34 -5.29 3.65
N ALA A 176 -3.34 -4.95 2.84
CA ALA A 176 -2.24 -4.11 3.26
C ALA A 176 -2.72 -2.73 3.71
N GLN A 177 -3.68 -2.11 3.01
CA GLN A 177 -4.31 -0.84 3.42
C GLN A 177 -4.88 -0.94 4.84
N ALA A 178 -5.65 -1.99 5.13
CA ALA A 178 -6.21 -2.19 6.47
C ALA A 178 -5.11 -2.38 7.53
N GLU A 179 -4.07 -3.15 7.22
CA GLU A 179 -2.93 -3.36 8.11
C GLU A 179 -2.13 -2.07 8.33
N TYR A 180 -1.85 -1.27 7.29
CA TYR A 180 -1.17 0.04 7.42
C TYR A 180 -1.98 1.01 8.27
N ARG A 181 -3.29 1.07 8.10
CA ARG A 181 -4.17 1.90 8.91
C ARG A 181 -4.13 1.52 10.39
N ALA A 182 -4.07 0.22 10.68
CA ALA A 182 -4.01 -0.28 12.06
C ALA A 182 -2.62 -0.11 12.70
N MET A 183 -1.55 -0.31 11.93
CA MET A 183 -0.18 -0.36 12.47
C MET A 183 0.51 1.01 12.50
N TYR A 184 0.18 1.90 11.58
CA TYR A 184 0.91 3.15 11.35
C TYR A 184 0.02 4.41 11.32
N PRO A 185 -1.03 4.53 12.18
CA PRO A 185 -1.96 5.66 12.12
C PRO A 185 -1.26 7.00 12.29
N HIS A 186 -0.34 7.12 13.24
CA HIS A 186 0.41 8.36 13.48
C HIS A 186 1.40 8.68 12.33
N GLN A 187 2.14 7.67 11.85
CA GLN A 187 3.11 7.85 10.78
C GLN A 187 2.44 8.25 9.46
N LEU A 188 1.22 7.80 9.24
CA LEU A 188 0.42 8.11 8.05
C LEU A 188 -0.50 9.33 8.24
N GLY A 189 -0.57 9.92 9.43
CA GLY A 189 -1.41 11.09 9.70
C GLY A 189 -2.90 10.79 9.67
N LEU A 190 -3.29 9.61 10.14
CA LEU A 190 -4.69 9.15 10.21
C LEU A 190 -5.35 9.44 11.57
N THR A 191 -4.65 10.13 12.47
CA THR A 191 -5.12 10.50 13.83
C THR A 191 -5.26 11.99 13.96
#